data_c420942700e3084703a595d0c16faddf
#
_entry.id   c420942700e3084703a595d0c16faddf
#
_cell.length_a   1.000
_cell.length_b   1.000
_cell.length_c   1.000
_cell.angle_alpha   90.00
_cell.angle_beta   90.00
_cell.angle_gamma   90.00
#
_symmetry.space_group_name_H-M   'P 1'
#
loop_
_entity.id
_entity.type
_entity.pdbx_description
1 polymer ?
#
loop_
_entity_poly.entity_id
_entity_poly.type
_entity_poly.pdbx_seq_one_letter_code
_entity_poly.pdbx_strand_id
1 'polypeptide(L)'
;MAKTKIAIFGLTGCEGCEFHLLSLDELLLDFFQDFEITNWRLLSKKERADFDVAFIEGAVTTKEQIKLLKDIRETSKIVVVLGACAISGNVFAQLTPEQRKKLAPKIYDKNYKLKAEFLAPVEKFIKVDEKIPGCPPDIEVFKRILEKLKTRKIVSKIKKVAPPDFTEGIEGHGVLKINLKKREAKFVVEESERLVEGLLLGKD
;
A
#
# COMPACT_ATOMS: atom_id res chain seq x y z
N MET A 1 -18.41 -19.11 4.34
CA MET A 1 -17.60 -19.08 3.11
C MET A 1 -16.26 -18.47 3.45
N ALA A 2 -15.16 -18.86 2.79
CA ALA A 2 -13.87 -18.21 2.98
C ALA A 2 -13.93 -16.77 2.45
N LYS A 3 -13.37 -15.80 3.19
CA LYS A 3 -13.27 -14.40 2.76
C LYS A 3 -12.27 -14.26 1.62
N THR A 4 -12.52 -13.31 0.70
CA THR A 4 -11.52 -12.91 -0.30
C THR A 4 -10.32 -12.28 0.40
N LYS A 5 -9.12 -12.74 0.04
CA LYS A 5 -7.87 -12.28 0.63
C LYS A 5 -7.33 -11.09 -0.14
N ILE A 6 -7.06 -10.01 0.57
CA ILE A 6 -6.57 -8.74 0.02
C ILE A 6 -5.17 -8.44 0.56
N ALA A 7 -4.28 -8.05 -0.34
CA ALA A 7 -2.98 -7.48 -0.02
C ALA A 7 -2.89 -6.04 -0.53
N ILE A 8 -2.28 -5.15 0.24
CA ILE A 8 -2.04 -3.75 -0.13
C ILE A 8 -0.54 -3.52 -0.14
N PHE A 9 -0.03 -3.03 -1.27
CA PHE A 9 1.39 -2.80 -1.52
C PHE A 9 1.64 -1.34 -1.85
N GLY A 10 2.51 -0.70 -1.08
CA GLY A 10 3.03 0.63 -1.35
C GLY A 10 4.31 0.57 -2.20
N LEU A 11 4.35 1.34 -3.30
CA LEU A 11 5.55 1.59 -4.07
C LEU A 11 6.13 2.97 -3.71
N THR A 12 6.57 3.76 -4.70
CA THR A 12 7.05 5.11 -4.45
C THR A 12 5.90 6.10 -4.45
N GLY A 13 5.56 6.62 -3.28
CA GLY A 13 4.45 7.55 -3.06
C GLY A 13 4.58 8.28 -1.74
N CYS A 14 3.51 8.93 -1.34
CA CYS A 14 3.39 9.62 -0.04
C CYS A 14 2.59 8.81 0.98
N GLU A 15 2.16 7.58 0.63
CA GLU A 15 1.25 6.73 1.42
C GLU A 15 -0.13 7.34 1.74
N GLY A 16 -0.40 8.50 1.16
CA GLY A 16 -1.66 9.24 1.40
C GLY A 16 -2.90 8.47 0.97
N CYS A 17 -2.79 7.59 -0.03
CA CYS A 17 -3.90 6.73 -0.44
C CYS A 17 -4.23 5.69 0.63
N GLU A 18 -3.21 5.05 1.21
CA GLU A 18 -3.39 4.06 2.28
C GLU A 18 -3.92 4.72 3.55
N PHE A 19 -3.36 5.89 3.95
CA PHE A 19 -3.87 6.67 5.08
C PHE A 19 -5.30 7.13 4.87
N HIS A 20 -5.66 7.52 3.64
CA HIS A 20 -7.05 7.90 3.32
C HIS A 20 -8.00 6.71 3.51
N LEU A 21 -7.62 5.51 3.11
CA LEU A 21 -8.43 4.31 3.38
C LEU A 21 -8.57 4.03 4.88
N LEU A 22 -7.52 4.27 5.68
CA LEU A 22 -7.57 4.11 7.13
C LEU A 22 -8.50 5.12 7.83
N SER A 23 -8.74 6.27 7.20
CA SER A 23 -9.62 7.33 7.74
C SER A 23 -11.11 7.16 7.39
N LEU A 24 -11.50 6.05 6.75
CA LEU A 24 -12.87 5.85 6.27
C LEU A 24 -13.84 5.28 7.31
N ASP A 25 -13.52 5.38 8.61
CA ASP A 25 -14.39 5.03 9.74
C ASP A 25 -15.18 3.71 9.54
N GLU A 26 -16.52 3.79 9.41
CA GLU A 26 -17.38 2.62 9.27
C GLU A 26 -17.08 1.81 8.00
N LEU A 27 -16.73 2.44 6.88
CA LEU A 27 -16.38 1.74 5.65
C LEU A 27 -15.13 0.88 5.84
N LEU A 28 -14.16 1.34 6.65
CA LEU A 28 -12.98 0.56 6.98
C LEU A 28 -13.35 -0.68 7.81
N LEU A 29 -14.28 -0.54 8.76
CA LEU A 29 -14.76 -1.66 9.56
C LEU A 29 -15.48 -2.69 8.69
N ASP A 30 -16.33 -2.26 7.77
CA ASP A 30 -17.00 -3.13 6.81
C ASP A 30 -16.00 -3.84 5.89
N PHE A 31 -14.95 -3.13 5.46
CA PHE A 31 -13.86 -3.71 4.69
C PHE A 31 -13.17 -4.87 5.41
N PHE A 32 -12.84 -4.73 6.70
CA PHE A 32 -12.28 -5.81 7.51
C PHE A 32 -13.28 -6.93 7.83
N GLN A 33 -14.56 -6.59 7.89
CA GLN A 33 -15.61 -7.60 8.10
C GLN A 33 -15.80 -8.48 6.86
N ASP A 34 -15.71 -7.93 5.66
CA ASP A 34 -16.00 -8.61 4.40
C ASP A 34 -14.80 -9.33 3.81
N PHE A 35 -13.58 -8.82 4.06
CA PHE A 35 -12.33 -9.30 3.47
C PHE A 35 -11.32 -9.76 4.53
N GLU A 36 -10.41 -10.63 4.14
CA GLU A 36 -9.23 -11.01 4.94
C GLU A 36 -8.03 -10.21 4.42
N ILE A 37 -7.49 -9.31 5.25
CA ILE A 37 -6.29 -8.55 4.90
C ILE A 37 -5.07 -9.40 5.24
N THR A 38 -4.31 -9.76 4.21
CA THR A 38 -3.13 -10.63 4.35
C THR A 38 -1.84 -9.84 4.42
N ASN A 39 -1.76 -8.72 3.67
CA ASN A 39 -0.64 -7.81 3.65
C ASN A 39 -1.15 -6.38 3.65
N TRP A 40 -0.72 -5.62 4.61
CA TRP A 40 -0.81 -4.16 4.63
C TRP A 40 0.20 -3.64 5.64
N ARG A 41 1.25 -3.05 5.17
CA ARG A 41 2.37 -2.61 5.99
C ARG A 41 1.98 -1.70 7.17
N LEU A 42 0.98 -0.86 6.98
CA LEU A 42 0.46 0.01 8.05
C LEU A 42 -0.27 -0.75 9.17
N LEU A 43 -0.68 -2.00 8.92
CA LEU A 43 -1.42 -2.82 9.90
C LEU A 43 -0.59 -3.91 10.52
N SER A 44 0.40 -4.46 9.82
CA SER A 44 1.16 -5.61 10.28
C SER A 44 2.52 -5.69 9.59
N LYS A 45 3.54 -6.07 10.36
CA LYS A 45 4.87 -6.44 9.85
C LYS A 45 4.90 -7.85 9.24
N LYS A 46 3.84 -8.66 9.44
CA LYS A 46 3.77 -10.01 8.88
C LYS A 46 3.18 -9.94 7.49
N GLU A 47 3.93 -10.42 6.53
CA GLU A 47 3.51 -10.56 5.14
C GLU A 47 3.17 -12.00 4.82
N ARG A 48 2.09 -12.20 4.07
CA ARG A 48 1.65 -13.52 3.61
C ARG A 48 1.68 -13.54 2.09
N ALA A 49 2.07 -14.68 1.54
CA ALA A 49 2.13 -14.86 0.08
C ALA A 49 0.79 -15.29 -0.54
N ASP A 50 -0.26 -15.47 0.27
CA ASP A 50 -1.56 -15.96 -0.16
C ASP A 50 -2.59 -14.83 -0.20
N PHE A 51 -2.79 -14.23 -1.34
CA PHE A 51 -3.81 -13.21 -1.58
C PHE A 51 -4.48 -13.40 -2.95
N ASP A 52 -5.73 -13.00 -3.03
CA ASP A 52 -6.56 -13.07 -4.25
C ASP A 52 -6.52 -11.75 -5.02
N VAL A 53 -6.51 -10.63 -4.30
CA VAL A 53 -6.57 -9.28 -4.83
C VAL A 53 -5.40 -8.48 -4.29
N ALA A 54 -4.67 -7.82 -5.19
CA ALA A 54 -3.62 -6.89 -4.82
C ALA A 54 -4.06 -5.45 -5.11
N PHE A 55 -4.05 -4.60 -4.09
CA PHE A 55 -4.13 -3.15 -4.24
C PHE A 55 -2.71 -2.60 -4.28
N ILE A 56 -2.41 -1.73 -5.23
CA ILE A 56 -1.07 -1.18 -5.43
C ILE A 56 -1.15 0.35 -5.42
N GLU A 57 -0.50 0.97 -4.44
CA GLU A 57 -0.30 2.42 -4.36
C GLU A 57 1.11 2.80 -4.83
N GLY A 58 1.26 4.04 -5.32
CA GLY A 58 2.56 4.60 -5.66
C GLY A 58 3.00 4.33 -7.10
N ALA A 59 4.02 5.07 -7.54
CA ALA A 59 4.61 4.94 -8.85
C ALA A 59 5.81 3.99 -8.84
N VAL A 60 6.16 3.44 -9.99
CA VAL A 60 7.33 2.57 -10.16
C VAL A 60 8.55 3.43 -10.42
N THR A 61 9.61 3.28 -9.61
CA THR A 61 10.83 4.07 -9.72
C THR A 61 12.11 3.24 -9.81
N THR A 62 12.06 1.95 -9.43
CA THR A 62 13.23 1.07 -9.40
C THR A 62 12.97 -0.27 -10.10
N LYS A 63 14.06 -0.98 -10.43
CA LYS A 63 13.98 -2.33 -11.05
C LYS A 63 13.45 -3.37 -10.08
N GLU A 64 13.75 -3.23 -8.80
CA GLU A 64 13.25 -4.11 -7.74
C GLU A 64 11.73 -4.04 -7.66
N GLN A 65 11.16 -2.83 -7.77
CA GLN A 65 9.71 -2.64 -7.81
C GLN A 65 9.07 -3.29 -9.05
N ILE A 66 9.77 -3.31 -10.20
CA ILE A 66 9.27 -4.03 -11.39
C ILE A 66 9.22 -5.53 -11.12
N LYS A 67 10.25 -6.10 -10.49
CA LYS A 67 10.27 -7.52 -10.12
C LYS A 67 9.11 -7.83 -9.17
N LEU A 68 8.98 -7.05 -8.11
CA LEU A 68 7.88 -7.14 -7.15
C LEU A 68 6.51 -7.12 -7.85
N LEU A 69 6.29 -6.19 -8.77
CA LEU A 69 5.01 -6.10 -9.50
C LEU A 69 4.72 -7.36 -10.32
N LYS A 70 5.73 -7.97 -10.93
CA LYS A 70 5.57 -9.24 -11.67
C LYS A 70 5.17 -10.37 -10.72
N ASP A 71 5.84 -10.49 -9.58
CA ASP A 71 5.53 -11.49 -8.55
C ASP A 71 4.11 -11.28 -8.00
N ILE A 72 3.70 -10.03 -7.72
CA ILE A 72 2.34 -9.68 -7.33
C ILE A 72 1.34 -10.10 -8.42
N ARG A 73 1.62 -9.81 -9.70
CA ARG A 73 0.70 -10.14 -10.80
C ARG A 73 0.55 -11.65 -10.98
N GLU A 74 1.61 -12.41 -10.79
CA GLU A 74 1.58 -13.88 -10.89
C GLU A 74 0.78 -14.50 -9.74
N THR A 75 0.85 -13.92 -8.55
CA THR A 75 0.16 -14.40 -7.35
C THR A 75 -1.31 -14.00 -7.34
N SER A 76 -1.62 -12.75 -7.70
CA SER A 76 -2.99 -12.20 -7.59
C SER A 76 -3.85 -12.57 -8.80
N LYS A 77 -5.15 -12.71 -8.57
CA LYS A 77 -6.18 -12.87 -9.63
C LYS A 77 -6.62 -11.53 -10.18
N ILE A 78 -6.69 -10.53 -9.28
CA ILE A 78 -7.11 -9.18 -9.60
C ILE A 78 -6.05 -8.21 -9.07
N VAL A 79 -5.62 -7.29 -9.92
CA VAL A 79 -4.76 -6.16 -9.55
C VAL A 79 -5.56 -4.87 -9.68
N VAL A 80 -5.61 -4.13 -8.59
CA VAL A 80 -6.26 -2.81 -8.48
C VAL A 80 -5.18 -1.78 -8.21
N VAL A 81 -5.07 -0.74 -9.03
CA VAL A 81 -4.17 0.38 -8.74
C VAL A 81 -4.91 1.52 -8.05
N LEU A 82 -4.29 2.07 -7.02
CA LEU A 82 -4.86 3.03 -6.09
C LEU A 82 -4.15 4.37 -6.19
N GLY A 83 -4.90 5.40 -6.56
CA GLY A 83 -4.43 6.79 -6.59
C GLY A 83 -3.65 7.18 -7.85
N ALA A 84 -3.46 8.49 -8.02
CA ALA A 84 -2.84 9.08 -9.21
C ALA A 84 -1.39 8.64 -9.45
N CYS A 85 -0.63 8.36 -8.37
CA CYS A 85 0.76 7.88 -8.52
C CYS A 85 0.83 6.55 -9.25
N ALA A 86 0.02 5.57 -8.85
CA ALA A 86 0.00 4.24 -9.47
C ALA A 86 -0.56 4.27 -10.90
N ILE A 87 -1.53 5.15 -11.17
CA ILE A 87 -2.24 5.22 -12.46
C ILE A 87 -1.44 5.99 -13.51
N SER A 88 -0.79 7.10 -13.14
CA SER A 88 -0.15 8.03 -14.10
C SER A 88 1.27 8.45 -13.72
N GLY A 89 1.77 8.06 -12.54
CA GLY A 89 3.01 8.57 -11.98
C GLY A 89 2.85 9.95 -11.32
N ASN A 90 1.61 10.48 -11.26
CA ASN A 90 1.28 11.80 -10.71
C ASN A 90 2.02 12.94 -11.44
N VAL A 91 2.06 14.11 -10.82
CA VAL A 91 2.73 15.32 -11.38
C VAL A 91 4.22 15.11 -11.67
N PHE A 92 4.87 14.25 -10.92
CA PHE A 92 6.31 13.97 -11.11
C PHE A 92 6.62 13.24 -12.42
N ALA A 93 5.67 12.52 -13.02
CA ALA A 93 5.85 11.87 -14.31
C ALA A 93 5.88 12.86 -15.49
N GLN A 94 5.45 14.10 -15.26
CA GLN A 94 5.49 15.15 -16.28
C GLN A 94 6.92 15.68 -16.52
N LEU A 95 7.85 15.46 -15.60
CA LEU A 95 9.24 15.83 -15.77
C LEU A 95 9.96 14.86 -16.69
N THR A 96 10.64 15.39 -17.72
CA THR A 96 11.51 14.56 -18.56
C THR A 96 12.72 14.02 -17.75
N PRO A 97 13.36 12.93 -18.19
CA PRO A 97 14.59 12.44 -17.55
C PRO A 97 15.67 13.51 -17.40
N GLU A 98 15.83 14.40 -18.44
CA GLU A 98 16.79 15.49 -18.44
C GLU A 98 16.44 16.56 -17.39
N GLN A 99 15.15 16.89 -17.26
CA GLN A 99 14.69 17.84 -16.24
C GLN A 99 14.93 17.28 -14.83
N ARG A 100 14.63 16.00 -14.59
CA ARG A 100 14.92 15.34 -13.31
C ARG A 100 16.42 15.37 -12.98
N LYS A 101 17.27 15.04 -13.96
CA LYS A 101 18.72 15.08 -13.81
C LYS A 101 19.26 16.48 -13.47
N LYS A 102 18.66 17.54 -14.04
CA LYS A 102 19.02 18.95 -13.73
C LYS A 102 18.54 19.38 -12.34
N LEU A 103 17.41 18.85 -11.87
CA LEU A 103 16.83 19.20 -10.57
C LEU A 103 17.48 18.46 -9.41
N ALA A 104 17.88 17.21 -9.60
CA ALA A 104 18.43 16.37 -8.53
C ALA A 104 19.60 17.04 -7.75
N PRO A 105 20.62 17.66 -8.40
CA PRO A 105 21.70 18.32 -7.67
C PRO A 105 21.30 19.59 -6.93
N LYS A 106 20.10 20.13 -7.20
CA LYS A 106 19.56 21.29 -6.48
C LYS A 106 18.78 20.90 -5.23
N ILE A 107 18.34 19.65 -5.15
CA ILE A 107 17.47 19.11 -4.10
C ILE A 107 18.29 18.25 -3.13
N TYR A 108 19.19 17.43 -3.68
CA TYR A 108 19.94 16.43 -2.92
C TYR A 108 21.40 16.85 -2.76
N ASP A 109 22.00 16.46 -1.63
CA ASP A 109 23.44 16.58 -1.40
C ASP A 109 24.25 15.78 -2.44
N LYS A 110 25.49 16.22 -2.69
CA LYS A 110 26.41 15.58 -3.67
C LYS A 110 26.71 14.10 -3.35
N ASN A 111 26.62 13.71 -2.09
CA ASN A 111 26.85 12.35 -1.61
C ASN A 111 25.59 11.49 -1.65
N TYR A 112 24.42 12.09 -1.85
CA TYR A 112 23.15 11.35 -1.89
C TYR A 112 23.03 10.57 -3.20
N LYS A 113 22.93 9.25 -3.07
CA LYS A 113 22.68 8.34 -4.20
C LYS A 113 21.19 8.13 -4.39
N LEU A 114 20.61 8.82 -5.36
CA LEU A 114 19.20 8.63 -5.71
C LEU A 114 18.99 7.20 -6.25
N LYS A 115 18.20 6.40 -5.53
CA LYS A 115 17.85 5.02 -5.95
C LYS A 115 16.84 4.99 -7.10
N ALA A 116 16.02 6.04 -7.25
CA ALA A 116 15.03 6.13 -8.32
C ALA A 116 15.69 6.32 -9.69
N GLU A 117 15.54 5.34 -10.59
CA GLU A 117 16.10 5.37 -11.94
C GLU A 117 15.14 6.03 -12.95
N PHE A 118 13.85 5.86 -12.73
CA PHE A 118 12.78 6.37 -13.59
C PHE A 118 11.53 6.67 -12.76
N LEU A 119 10.45 7.06 -13.41
CA LEU A 119 9.15 7.20 -12.79
C LEU A 119 8.08 6.81 -13.81
N ALA A 120 7.26 5.84 -13.50
CA ALA A 120 6.28 5.29 -14.43
C ALA A 120 5.04 4.76 -13.72
N PRO A 121 3.87 4.74 -14.39
CA PRO A 121 2.67 4.07 -13.89
C PRO A 121 2.84 2.55 -13.84
N VAL A 122 2.06 1.90 -12.97
CA VAL A 122 2.10 0.44 -12.77
C VAL A 122 1.74 -0.33 -14.04
N GLU A 123 0.74 0.14 -14.80
CA GLU A 123 0.27 -0.53 -16.02
C GLU A 123 1.32 -0.64 -17.14
N LYS A 124 2.41 0.12 -17.05
CA LYS A 124 3.54 -0.02 -17.98
C LYS A 124 4.26 -1.37 -17.84
N PHE A 125 4.15 -2.02 -16.70
CA PHE A 125 4.94 -3.21 -16.35
C PHE A 125 4.11 -4.47 -16.17
N ILE A 126 2.85 -4.33 -15.71
CA ILE A 126 1.92 -5.44 -15.49
C ILE A 126 0.51 -5.08 -15.95
N LYS A 127 -0.30 -6.11 -16.21
CA LYS A 127 -1.73 -5.92 -16.46
C LYS A 127 -2.43 -5.47 -15.19
N VAL A 128 -3.16 -4.35 -15.29
CA VAL A 128 -4.05 -3.80 -14.26
C VAL A 128 -5.49 -4.15 -14.62
N ASP A 129 -6.28 -4.62 -13.65
CA ASP A 129 -7.66 -5.03 -13.88
C ASP A 129 -8.67 -3.93 -13.51
N GLU A 130 -8.40 -3.14 -12.44
CA GLU A 130 -9.25 -2.04 -11.99
C GLU A 130 -8.38 -0.85 -11.55
N LYS A 131 -8.95 0.37 -11.63
CA LYS A 131 -8.26 1.62 -11.27
C LYS A 131 -9.14 2.44 -10.34
N ILE A 132 -8.57 2.95 -9.26
CA ILE A 132 -9.20 3.90 -8.35
C ILE A 132 -8.47 5.23 -8.48
N PRO A 133 -8.99 6.18 -9.26
CA PRO A 133 -8.33 7.45 -9.52
C PRO A 133 -8.40 8.39 -8.31
N GLY A 134 -7.64 9.47 -8.38
CA GLY A 134 -7.66 10.56 -7.41
C GLY A 134 -6.38 10.70 -6.60
N CYS A 135 -6.25 11.85 -5.93
CA CYS A 135 -5.19 12.18 -4.97
C CYS A 135 -5.80 13.12 -3.92
N PRO A 136 -6.42 12.54 -2.86
CA PRO A 136 -6.58 11.12 -2.50
C PRO A 136 -7.51 10.33 -3.43
N PRO A 137 -7.57 9.00 -3.31
CA PRO A 137 -8.44 8.14 -4.11
C PRO A 137 -9.92 8.45 -3.99
N ASP A 138 -10.65 8.27 -5.07
CA ASP A 138 -12.11 8.42 -5.09
C ASP A 138 -12.79 7.28 -4.31
N ILE A 139 -13.46 7.63 -3.23
CA ILE A 139 -14.10 6.69 -2.32
C ILE A 139 -15.31 5.99 -2.93
N GLU A 140 -16.05 6.65 -3.78
CA GLU A 140 -17.21 6.02 -4.43
C GLU A 140 -16.76 4.97 -5.47
N VAL A 141 -15.64 5.23 -6.16
CA VAL A 141 -15.01 4.23 -7.02
C VAL A 141 -14.48 3.06 -6.18
N PHE A 142 -13.85 3.33 -5.02
CA PHE A 142 -13.38 2.30 -4.10
C PHE A 142 -14.52 1.41 -3.61
N LYS A 143 -15.61 1.98 -3.08
CA LYS A 143 -16.82 1.25 -2.66
C LYS A 143 -17.36 0.34 -3.77
N ARG A 144 -17.51 0.88 -4.98
CA ARG A 144 -18.02 0.13 -6.14
C ARG A 144 -17.11 -1.06 -6.48
N ILE A 145 -15.79 -0.92 -6.36
CA ILE A 145 -14.86 -2.01 -6.60
C ILE A 145 -14.98 -3.06 -5.49
N LEU A 146 -15.10 -2.66 -4.22
CA LEU A 146 -15.33 -3.60 -3.11
C LEU A 146 -16.60 -4.43 -3.32
N GLU A 147 -17.71 -3.82 -3.73
CA GLU A 147 -18.94 -4.54 -4.03
C GLU A 147 -18.77 -5.55 -5.18
N LYS A 148 -18.05 -5.18 -6.23
CA LYS A 148 -17.70 -6.14 -7.31
C LYS A 148 -16.88 -7.32 -6.78
N LEU A 149 -15.94 -7.08 -5.85
CA LEU A 149 -15.10 -8.12 -5.28
C LEU A 149 -15.88 -9.07 -4.35
N LYS A 150 -16.87 -8.57 -3.60
CA LYS A 150 -17.79 -9.39 -2.78
C LYS A 150 -18.60 -10.36 -3.63
N THR A 151 -19.11 -9.91 -4.77
CA THR A 151 -20.00 -10.70 -5.64
C THR A 151 -19.25 -11.69 -6.54
N ARG A 152 -17.97 -11.47 -6.83
CA ARG A 152 -17.14 -12.39 -7.60
C ARG A 152 -16.73 -13.59 -6.73
N LYS A 153 -17.21 -14.80 -7.09
CA LYS A 153 -16.65 -16.06 -6.57
C LYS A 153 -15.22 -16.22 -7.12
N ILE A 154 -14.25 -15.71 -6.39
CA ILE A 154 -12.84 -15.81 -6.74
C ILE A 154 -12.36 -17.21 -6.33
N VAL A 155 -12.34 -18.15 -7.29
CA VAL A 155 -11.83 -19.51 -7.06
C VAL A 155 -10.31 -19.47 -7.00
N SER A 156 -9.74 -19.95 -5.90
CA SER A 156 -8.30 -19.88 -5.63
C SER A 156 -7.48 -20.81 -6.56
N LYS A 157 -6.58 -20.24 -7.36
CA LYS A 157 -5.42 -20.95 -7.91
C LYS A 157 -4.19 -20.43 -7.18
N ILE A 158 -3.75 -21.14 -6.16
CA ILE A 158 -2.59 -20.73 -5.35
C ILE A 158 -1.31 -21.22 -6.06
N LYS A 159 -0.52 -20.32 -6.63
CA LYS A 159 0.93 -20.50 -6.72
C LYS A 159 1.52 -19.85 -5.48
N LYS A 160 2.25 -20.63 -4.67
CA LYS A 160 3.03 -20.09 -3.54
C LYS A 160 4.23 -19.34 -4.12
N VAL A 161 4.18 -18.02 -4.11
CA VAL A 161 5.33 -17.15 -4.32
C VAL A 161 5.83 -16.76 -2.93
N ALA A 162 7.14 -16.85 -2.71
CA ALA A 162 7.73 -16.37 -1.46
C ALA A 162 7.49 -14.85 -1.35
N PRO A 163 7.11 -14.34 -0.17
CA PRO A 163 6.94 -12.90 0.00
C PRO A 163 8.26 -12.19 -0.32
N PRO A 164 8.22 -11.06 -1.04
CA PRO A 164 9.41 -10.26 -1.21
C PRO A 164 9.90 -9.74 0.15
N ASP A 165 11.21 -9.75 0.35
CA ASP A 165 11.83 -9.29 1.58
C ASP A 165 11.81 -7.74 1.63
N PHE A 166 10.92 -7.18 2.45
CA PHE A 166 10.79 -5.75 2.67
C PHE A 166 11.49 -5.25 3.95
N THR A 167 12.32 -6.08 4.57
CA THR A 167 12.90 -5.78 5.89
C THR A 167 13.95 -4.68 5.90
N GLU A 168 14.39 -4.16 4.76
CA GLU A 168 15.34 -3.05 4.73
C GLU A 168 14.63 -1.69 4.82
N GLY A 169 14.60 -1.10 6.00
CA GLY A 169 14.63 0.37 6.15
C GLY A 169 13.39 1.07 6.65
N ILE A 170 12.59 0.51 7.57
CA ILE A 170 11.54 1.30 8.23
C ILE A 170 11.55 1.01 9.73
N GLU A 171 12.31 1.82 10.46
CA GLU A 171 12.15 1.96 11.92
C GLU A 171 11.02 2.96 12.21
N GLY A 172 10.12 2.63 13.15
CA GLY A 172 9.19 3.59 13.73
C GLY A 172 7.76 3.61 13.17
N HIS A 173 7.17 2.49 12.76
CA HIS A 173 5.75 2.47 12.36
C HIS A 173 4.84 1.93 13.47
N GLY A 174 3.73 2.67 13.70
CA GLY A 174 2.64 2.21 14.54
C GLY A 174 1.83 1.09 13.88
N VAL A 175 1.13 0.33 14.70
CA VAL A 175 0.23 -0.74 14.26
C VAL A 175 -1.21 -0.37 14.58
N LEU A 176 -2.10 -0.48 13.58
CA LEU A 176 -3.53 -0.30 13.81
C LEU A 176 -4.12 -1.59 14.39
N LYS A 177 -4.56 -1.54 15.66
CA LYS A 177 -5.28 -2.63 16.32
C LYS A 177 -6.77 -2.44 16.11
N ILE A 178 -7.44 -3.44 15.51
CA ILE A 178 -8.86 -3.39 15.20
C ILE A 178 -9.60 -4.47 15.98
N ASN A 179 -10.64 -4.06 16.70
CA ASN A 179 -11.57 -4.95 17.37
C ASN A 179 -12.92 -4.99 16.63
N LEU A 180 -13.09 -5.95 15.76
CA LEU A 180 -14.30 -6.08 14.94
C LEU A 180 -15.58 -6.32 15.78
N LYS A 181 -15.46 -6.97 16.95
CA LYS A 181 -16.63 -7.23 17.82
C LYS A 181 -17.17 -5.95 18.45
N LYS A 182 -16.26 -5.03 18.80
CA LYS A 182 -16.61 -3.71 19.38
C LYS A 182 -16.75 -2.61 18.35
N ARG A 183 -16.44 -2.87 17.05
CA ARG A 183 -16.35 -1.88 15.97
C ARG A 183 -15.41 -0.71 16.35
N GLU A 184 -14.29 -1.04 16.96
CA GLU A 184 -13.29 -0.06 17.41
C GLU A 184 -11.97 -0.27 16.65
N ALA A 185 -11.33 0.81 16.25
CA ALA A 185 -9.99 0.84 15.68
C ALA A 185 -9.09 1.75 16.53
N LYS A 186 -7.90 1.28 16.91
CA LYS A 186 -6.93 2.05 17.68
C LYS A 186 -5.56 1.96 17.04
N PHE A 187 -4.98 3.09 16.73
CA PHE A 187 -3.60 3.19 16.25
C PHE A 187 -2.63 3.13 17.43
N VAL A 188 -1.68 2.21 17.40
CA VAL A 188 -0.70 2.01 18.47
C VAL A 188 0.71 2.10 17.87
N VAL A 189 1.55 2.98 18.39
CA VAL A 189 2.97 3.09 18.06
C VAL A 189 3.75 2.26 19.07
N GLU A 190 4.31 1.13 18.66
CA GLU A 190 4.90 0.13 19.58
C GLU A 190 6.09 0.63 20.41
N GLU A 191 6.77 1.71 19.99
CA GLU A 191 7.88 2.30 20.76
C GLU A 191 7.48 3.39 21.75
N SER A 192 6.26 3.92 21.67
CA SER A 192 5.83 5.03 22.52
C SER A 192 5.16 4.58 23.84
N GLU A 193 4.78 3.32 23.99
CA GLU A 193 4.19 2.84 25.26
C GLU A 193 5.17 3.01 26.43
N ARG A 194 6.49 2.85 26.22
CA ARG A 194 7.51 3.06 27.27
C ARG A 194 7.82 4.54 27.55
N LEU A 195 7.67 5.42 26.56
CA LEU A 195 7.94 6.84 26.71
C LEU A 195 6.74 7.60 27.31
N VAL A 196 5.52 7.18 27.00
CA VAL A 196 4.31 7.85 27.50
C VAL A 196 4.01 7.45 28.95
N GLU A 197 4.31 6.22 29.37
CA GLU A 197 4.23 5.84 30.80
C GLU A 197 5.25 6.59 31.66
N GLY A 198 6.44 6.90 31.12
CA GLY A 198 7.43 7.71 31.80
C GLY A 198 7.05 9.20 31.94
N LEU A 199 6.31 9.74 30.98
CA LEU A 199 5.88 11.16 30.99
C LEU A 199 4.59 11.41 31.75
N LEU A 200 3.71 10.43 31.89
CA LEU A 200 2.44 10.56 32.65
C LEU A 200 2.57 10.20 34.11
N LEU A 201 3.64 9.51 34.52
CA LEU A 201 3.89 9.15 35.90
C LEU A 201 4.89 10.09 36.61
N GLY A 202 4.99 11.35 36.18
CA GLY A 202 5.81 12.38 36.80
C GLY A 202 6.35 11.95 38.19
N LYS A 203 7.55 11.36 38.20
CA LYS A 203 8.32 11.21 39.43
C LYS A 203 9.45 12.21 39.36
N ASP A 204 9.28 13.22 40.22
CA ASP A 204 10.30 14.15 40.66
C ASP A 204 11.61 13.45 41.04
#